data_ccdc0b12954d72df775528106c50c5a4
#
_entry.id   ccdc0b12954d72df775528106c50c5a4
#
_cell.length_a   1.000
_cell.length_b   1.000
_cell.length_c   1.000
_cell.angle_alpha   90.00
_cell.angle_beta   90.00
_cell.angle_gamma   90.00
#
_symmetry.space_group_name_H-M   'P 1'
#
loop_
_entity.id
_entity.type
_entity.pdbx_description
1 polymer ?
#
loop_
_entity_poly.entity_id
_entity_poly.type
_entity_poly.pdbx_seq_one_letter_code
_entity_poly.pdbx_strand_id
1 'polypeptide(L)'
;MSVGAVTQAVNLDRGGLVLVLGNNLDLGGDGSRNGTGKTTIINALSYALYGNALTNIKRDNLINKINGKNMLVSLEFTKGTTTYKIERGRRPNVMKLFVNDTEEIEGTVDEAQGENRNTQKKIDEIIGMSHTMFKHICALNTYTEPFLAMKANDQRDFIEELLGITQLS
;
A
#
# COMPACT_ATOMS: atom_id res chain seq x y z
N MET A 1 5.81 -0.09 -10.65
CA MET A 1 6.61 0.80 -9.78
C MET A 1 8.05 0.69 -10.23
N SER A 2 8.70 1.78 -10.56
CA SER A 2 10.09 1.72 -11.04
C SER A 2 10.95 2.63 -10.16
N VAL A 3 11.62 2.02 -9.22
CA VAL A 3 12.72 2.61 -8.45
C VAL A 3 14.04 1.86 -8.76
N GLY A 4 14.18 1.40 -9.99
CA GLY A 4 15.30 0.57 -10.41
C GLY A 4 15.15 -0.92 -10.08
N ALA A 5 16.22 -1.68 -10.22
CA ALA A 5 16.27 -3.12 -9.97
C ALA A 5 16.77 -3.47 -8.55
N VAL A 6 17.24 -2.48 -7.81
CA VAL A 6 17.78 -2.64 -6.45
C VAL A 6 16.68 -2.39 -5.43
N THR A 7 16.66 -3.16 -4.35
CA THR A 7 15.74 -2.94 -3.22
C THR A 7 16.01 -1.57 -2.60
N GLN A 8 14.95 -0.79 -2.45
CA GLN A 8 14.97 0.51 -1.78
C GLN A 8 14.21 0.40 -0.46
N ALA A 9 14.76 0.95 0.60
CA ALA A 9 14.10 1.03 1.90
C ALA A 9 13.86 2.50 2.27
N VAL A 10 12.67 2.78 2.82
CA VAL A 10 12.28 4.12 3.27
C VAL A 10 11.75 4.00 4.69
N ASN A 11 12.35 4.73 5.61
CA ASN A 11 11.83 4.89 6.96
C ASN A 11 10.78 6.01 6.96
N LEU A 12 9.52 5.66 7.25
CA LEU A 12 8.40 6.59 7.39
C LEU A 12 8.12 6.97 8.85
N ASP A 13 8.75 6.28 9.81
CA ASP A 13 8.65 6.59 11.24
C ASP A 13 9.56 7.78 11.58
N ARG A 14 9.12 8.95 11.16
CA ARG A 14 9.79 10.23 11.41
C ARG A 14 8.78 11.23 11.94
N GLY A 15 9.07 11.81 13.08
CA GLY A 15 8.23 12.88 13.63
C GLY A 15 8.29 14.17 12.79
N GLY A 16 7.20 14.92 12.80
CA GLY A 16 7.10 16.22 12.16
C GLY A 16 6.84 16.16 10.65
N LEU A 17 7.06 17.30 9.98
CA LEU A 17 6.87 17.44 8.54
C LEU A 17 8.12 16.99 7.79
N VAL A 18 7.97 16.05 6.87
CA VAL A 18 9.06 15.55 6.02
C VAL A 18 8.82 15.91 4.56
N LEU A 19 9.76 16.62 3.96
CA LEU A 19 9.76 16.92 2.53
C LEU A 19 10.59 15.88 1.77
N VAL A 20 9.95 15.15 0.85
CA VAL A 20 10.63 14.19 -0.03
C VAL A 20 11.02 14.86 -1.34
N LEU A 21 12.30 15.06 -1.54
CA LEU A 21 12.86 15.62 -2.78
C LEU A 21 13.39 14.49 -3.67
N GLY A 22 13.16 14.62 -4.97
CA GLY A 22 13.75 13.75 -5.98
C GLY A 22 14.80 14.49 -6.79
N ASN A 23 15.92 13.84 -7.07
CA ASN A 23 16.92 14.30 -8.01
C ASN A 23 17.02 13.30 -9.17
N ASN A 24 16.74 13.74 -10.38
CA ASN A 24 16.83 12.90 -11.57
C ASN A 24 18.22 13.04 -12.17
N LEU A 25 19.03 12.01 -12.00
CA LEU A 25 20.42 11.98 -12.48
C LEU A 25 20.53 11.59 -13.97
N ASP A 26 19.46 11.02 -14.55
CA ASP A 26 19.48 10.49 -15.92
C ASP A 26 19.33 11.58 -16.99
N LEU A 27 18.70 12.69 -16.65
CA LEU A 27 18.36 13.77 -17.60
C LEU A 27 19.34 14.95 -17.60
N GLY A 28 20.44 14.88 -16.84
CA GLY A 28 21.55 15.85 -16.89
C GLY A 28 21.19 17.31 -16.67
N GLY A 29 20.00 17.62 -16.20
CA GLY A 29 19.48 18.96 -16.02
C GLY A 29 19.25 19.30 -14.55
N ASP A 30 19.80 20.40 -14.12
CA ASP A 30 19.52 21.00 -12.82
C ASP A 30 18.02 21.35 -12.74
N GLY A 31 17.26 20.55 -11.98
CA GLY A 31 15.83 20.81 -11.71
C GLY A 31 14.82 19.78 -12.18
N SER A 32 15.19 18.74 -12.91
CA SER A 32 14.25 17.66 -13.22
C SER A 32 13.95 16.82 -11.98
N ARG A 33 12.77 17.02 -11.40
CA ARG A 33 12.32 16.33 -10.18
C ARG A 33 11.32 15.22 -10.46
N ASN A 34 10.96 15.03 -11.72
CA ASN A 34 9.97 14.04 -12.16
C ASN A 34 10.64 12.69 -12.45
N GLY A 35 9.88 11.60 -12.31
CA GLY A 35 10.39 10.25 -12.57
C GLY A 35 11.27 9.64 -11.48
N THR A 36 11.54 10.35 -10.39
CA THR A 36 12.46 9.91 -9.32
C THR A 36 11.87 8.92 -8.32
N GLY A 37 10.64 8.44 -8.53
CA GLY A 37 10.03 7.42 -7.69
C GLY A 37 9.30 7.92 -6.43
N LYS A 38 9.11 9.23 -6.22
CA LYS A 38 8.40 9.78 -5.06
C LYS A 38 7.01 9.15 -4.86
N THR A 39 6.19 9.16 -5.90
CA THR A 39 4.86 8.55 -5.89
C THR A 39 4.92 7.03 -5.72
N THR A 40 6.02 6.40 -6.09
CA THR A 40 6.22 4.96 -5.93
C THR A 40 6.26 4.56 -4.46
N ILE A 41 6.79 5.39 -3.57
CA ILE A 41 6.83 5.14 -2.12
C ILE A 41 5.41 4.96 -1.58
N ILE A 42 4.53 5.91 -1.87
CA ILE A 42 3.14 5.86 -1.39
C ILE A 42 2.32 4.77 -2.09
N ASN A 43 2.57 4.54 -3.37
CA ASN A 43 1.97 3.41 -4.08
C ASN A 43 2.40 2.05 -3.51
N ALA A 44 3.66 1.93 -3.07
CA ALA A 44 4.15 0.72 -2.42
C ALA A 44 3.44 0.50 -1.08
N LEU A 45 3.29 1.55 -0.26
CA LEU A 45 2.55 1.49 0.98
C LEU A 45 1.10 1.03 0.75
N SER A 46 0.38 1.68 -0.16
CA SER A 46 -0.99 1.31 -0.52
C SER A 46 -1.08 -0.14 -1.06
N TYR A 47 -0.10 -0.55 -1.87
CA TYR A 47 -0.07 -1.91 -2.40
C TYR A 47 0.19 -2.95 -1.31
N ALA A 48 1.08 -2.69 -0.37
CA ALA A 48 1.34 -3.58 0.76
C ALA A 48 0.06 -3.80 1.58
N LEU A 49 -0.65 -2.73 1.94
CA LEU A 49 -1.85 -2.78 2.78
C LEU A 49 -3.07 -3.37 2.05
N TYR A 50 -3.35 -2.89 0.84
CA TYR A 50 -4.63 -3.16 0.16
C TYR A 50 -4.51 -3.94 -1.16
N GLY A 51 -3.29 -4.25 -1.62
CA GLY A 51 -3.05 -4.91 -2.89
C GLY A 51 -3.33 -4.05 -4.12
N ASN A 52 -3.55 -2.75 -3.94
CA ASN A 52 -3.81 -1.79 -5.00
C ASN A 52 -2.94 -0.54 -4.82
N ALA A 53 -2.50 0.05 -5.93
CA ALA A 53 -1.84 1.36 -5.89
C ALA A 53 -2.88 2.47 -5.67
N LEU A 54 -2.44 3.64 -5.20
CA LEU A 54 -3.29 4.83 -5.10
C LEU A 54 -3.73 5.34 -6.47
N THR A 55 -2.83 5.26 -7.43
CA THR A 55 -3.10 5.63 -8.82
C THR A 55 -3.79 4.47 -9.54
N ASN A 56 -4.60 4.80 -10.55
CA ASN A 56 -5.36 3.79 -11.31
C ASN A 56 -4.45 2.97 -12.26
N ILE A 57 -3.47 2.28 -11.68
CA ILE A 57 -2.50 1.44 -12.39
C ILE A 57 -2.94 -0.02 -12.24
N LYS A 58 -3.07 -0.73 -13.36
CA LYS A 58 -3.31 -2.18 -13.33
C LYS A 58 -2.17 -2.88 -12.58
N ARG A 59 -2.50 -3.88 -11.76
CA ARG A 59 -1.55 -4.61 -10.91
C ARG A 59 -0.32 -5.13 -11.67
N ASP A 60 -0.48 -5.60 -12.91
CA ASP A 60 0.63 -6.09 -13.73
C ASP A 60 1.59 -4.98 -14.17
N ASN A 61 1.10 -3.76 -14.27
CA ASN A 61 1.92 -2.59 -14.62
C ASN A 61 2.72 -2.05 -13.41
N LEU A 62 2.51 -2.60 -12.21
CA LEU A 62 3.33 -2.29 -11.04
C LEU A 62 4.70 -2.98 -11.11
N ILE A 63 4.80 -4.06 -11.87
CA ILE A 63 6.05 -4.79 -12.05
C ILE A 63 7.01 -3.94 -12.88
N ASN A 64 8.28 -3.90 -12.48
CA ASN A 64 9.31 -3.24 -13.27
C ASN A 64 9.38 -3.89 -14.67
N LYS A 65 9.25 -3.09 -15.72
CA LYS A 65 9.19 -3.57 -17.11
C LYS A 65 10.48 -4.27 -17.55
N ILE A 66 11.63 -3.85 -17.01
CA ILE A 66 12.94 -4.43 -17.35
C ILE A 66 13.06 -5.81 -16.71
N ASN A 67 12.72 -5.93 -15.43
CA ASN A 67 12.84 -7.19 -14.72
C ASN A 67 11.71 -8.19 -15.04
N GLY A 68 10.51 -7.69 -15.32
CA GLY A 68 9.32 -8.49 -15.67
C GLY A 68 8.81 -9.44 -14.59
N LYS A 69 9.52 -9.56 -13.47
CA LYS A 69 9.27 -10.51 -12.38
C LYS A 69 9.83 -10.03 -11.04
N ASN A 70 9.56 -10.79 -9.99
CA ASN A 70 10.12 -10.62 -8.64
C ASN A 70 9.80 -9.25 -8.02
N MET A 71 8.60 -8.71 -8.30
CA MET A 71 8.14 -7.54 -7.57
C MET A 71 7.80 -7.96 -6.14
N LEU A 72 8.40 -7.30 -5.16
CA LEU A 72 8.12 -7.50 -3.74
C LEU A 72 8.06 -6.14 -3.04
N VAL A 73 7.07 -5.98 -2.19
CA VAL A 73 6.95 -4.88 -1.24
C VAL A 73 6.88 -5.48 0.15
N SER A 74 7.72 -5.01 1.04
CA SER A 74 7.70 -5.33 2.47
C SER A 74 7.38 -4.06 3.25
N LEU A 75 6.45 -4.15 4.18
CA LEU A 75 6.02 -3.08 5.08
C LEU A 75 6.10 -3.59 6.51
N GLU A 76 6.84 -2.88 7.35
CA GLU A 76 6.91 -3.13 8.78
C GLU A 76 6.30 -1.95 9.55
N PHE A 77 5.48 -2.22 10.55
CA PHE A 77 4.88 -1.21 11.41
C PHE A 77 4.52 -1.78 12.78
N THR A 78 4.38 -0.90 13.76
CA THR A 78 3.97 -1.26 15.12
C THR A 78 2.59 -0.66 15.42
N LYS A 79 1.71 -1.45 16.03
CA LYS A 79 0.42 -0.99 16.56
C LYS A 79 0.31 -1.44 18.01
N GLY A 80 0.29 -0.49 18.94
CA GLY A 80 0.41 -0.80 20.37
C GLY A 80 1.77 -1.41 20.69
N THR A 81 1.78 -2.61 21.21
CA THR A 81 3.00 -3.38 21.56
C THR A 81 3.35 -4.45 20.53
N THR A 82 2.57 -4.57 19.47
CA THR A 82 2.71 -5.63 18.46
C THR A 82 3.36 -5.08 17.20
N THR A 83 4.37 -5.77 16.71
CA THR A 83 5.03 -5.50 15.44
C THR A 83 4.43 -6.37 14.36
N TYR A 84 4.12 -5.76 13.24
CA TYR A 84 3.57 -6.40 12.06
C TYR A 84 4.50 -6.21 10.87
N LYS A 85 4.64 -7.27 10.07
CA LYS A 85 5.32 -7.20 8.77
C LYS A 85 4.44 -7.83 7.72
N ILE A 86 4.21 -7.11 6.64
CA ILE A 86 3.45 -7.57 5.48
C ILE A 86 4.41 -7.69 4.30
N GLU A 87 4.43 -8.85 3.66
CA GLU A 87 5.13 -9.06 2.40
C GLU A 87 4.14 -9.35 1.29
N ARG A 88 4.16 -8.52 0.26
CA ARG A 88 3.29 -8.68 -0.90
C ARG A 88 4.07 -8.58 -2.18
N GLY A 89 3.98 -9.63 -2.99
CA GLY A 89 4.73 -9.75 -4.24
C GLY A 89 3.87 -10.12 -5.43
N ARG A 90 4.48 -9.98 -6.60
CA ARG A 90 3.88 -10.40 -7.87
C ARG A 90 4.95 -10.96 -8.80
N ARG A 91 4.59 -12.08 -9.45
CA ARG A 91 5.46 -12.89 -10.33
C ARG A 91 6.76 -13.33 -9.63
N PRO A 92 6.65 -14.22 -8.62
CA PRO A 92 5.45 -14.94 -8.16
C PRO A 92 4.52 -14.10 -7.29
N ASN A 93 3.26 -14.58 -7.13
CA ASN A 93 2.36 -14.01 -6.14
C ASN A 93 2.84 -14.40 -4.75
N VAL A 94 3.03 -13.41 -3.90
CA VAL A 94 3.43 -13.57 -2.50
C VAL A 94 2.48 -12.73 -1.66
N MET A 95 2.00 -13.30 -0.58
CA MET A 95 1.24 -12.59 0.44
C MET A 95 1.49 -13.25 1.78
N LYS A 96 2.19 -12.55 2.66
CA LYS A 96 2.57 -13.03 3.98
C LYS A 96 2.32 -11.94 5.02
N LEU A 97 1.84 -12.36 6.17
CA LEU A 97 1.70 -11.53 7.35
C LEU A 97 2.52 -12.16 8.48
N PHE A 98 3.33 -11.35 9.12
CA PHE A 98 4.09 -11.72 10.31
C PHE A 98 3.60 -10.88 11.49
N VAL A 99 3.44 -11.52 12.63
CA VAL A 99 3.09 -10.90 13.90
C VAL A 99 4.19 -11.23 14.90
N ASN A 100 4.88 -10.22 15.41
CA ASN A 100 6.04 -10.37 16.29
C ASN A 100 7.05 -11.41 15.74
N ASP A 101 7.44 -11.21 14.45
CA ASP A 101 8.38 -12.05 13.70
C ASP A 101 7.91 -13.49 13.40
N THR A 102 6.70 -13.85 13.79
CA THR A 102 6.11 -15.15 13.48
C THR A 102 5.19 -15.04 12.27
N GLU A 103 5.39 -15.86 11.24
CA GLU A 103 4.52 -15.92 10.07
C GLU A 103 3.15 -16.47 10.47
N GLU A 104 2.10 -15.71 10.23
CA GLU A 104 0.71 -16.14 10.42
C GLU A 104 0.28 -17.02 9.25
N ILE A 105 0.35 -18.34 9.46
CA ILE A 105 -0.07 -19.34 8.47
C ILE A 105 -1.45 -19.85 8.88
N GLU A 106 -2.48 -19.59 8.06
CA GLU A 106 -3.79 -20.19 8.23
C GLU A 106 -4.02 -21.31 7.20
N GLY A 107 -4.15 -22.52 7.69
CA GLY A 107 -4.76 -23.63 6.96
C GLY A 107 -3.82 -24.51 6.16
N THR A 108 -4.24 -25.73 6.01
CA THR A 108 -3.64 -26.80 5.21
C THR A 108 -3.58 -26.43 3.72
N VAL A 109 -2.50 -26.79 3.13
CA VAL A 109 -1.84 -26.57 1.86
C VAL A 109 -2.69 -26.54 0.55
N ASP A 110 -4.01 -26.56 0.54
CA ASP A 110 -4.75 -26.86 -0.72
C ASP A 110 -5.41 -25.70 -1.46
N GLU A 111 -5.38 -24.45 -0.97
CA GLU A 111 -5.97 -23.34 -1.75
C GLU A 111 -5.22 -22.02 -1.61
N ALA A 112 -4.15 -21.83 -2.38
CA ALA A 112 -3.37 -20.57 -2.45
C ALA A 112 -4.21 -19.29 -2.68
N GLN A 113 -5.42 -19.38 -3.21
CA GLN A 113 -6.33 -18.24 -3.37
C GLN A 113 -7.17 -17.97 -2.11
N GLY A 114 -7.54 -19.01 -1.35
CA GLY A 114 -8.27 -18.88 -0.09
C GLY A 114 -7.39 -18.28 0.99
N GLU A 115 -6.15 -18.73 1.09
CA GLU A 115 -5.14 -18.22 2.02
C GLU A 115 -4.89 -16.73 1.85
N ASN A 116 -4.70 -16.27 0.62
CA ASN A 116 -4.51 -14.85 0.32
C ASN A 116 -5.72 -13.98 0.73
N ARG A 117 -6.94 -14.51 0.62
CA ARG A 117 -8.16 -13.79 1.03
C ARG A 117 -8.25 -13.68 2.55
N ASN A 118 -7.90 -14.73 3.28
CA ASN A 118 -7.91 -14.73 4.75
C ASN A 118 -6.82 -13.81 5.31
N THR A 119 -5.62 -13.87 4.75
CA THR A 119 -4.53 -12.95 5.10
C THR A 119 -4.91 -11.49 4.86
N GLN A 120 -5.61 -11.18 3.75
CA GLN A 120 -6.10 -9.81 3.51
C GLN A 120 -7.12 -9.38 4.54
N LYS A 121 -8.06 -10.23 4.93
CA LYS A 121 -9.04 -9.90 5.98
C LYS A 121 -8.36 -9.56 7.30
N LYS A 122 -7.36 -10.35 7.72
CA LYS A 122 -6.57 -10.05 8.91
C LYS A 122 -5.86 -8.70 8.82
N ILE A 123 -5.26 -8.39 7.67
CA ILE A 123 -4.64 -7.09 7.44
C ILE A 123 -5.67 -5.97 7.56
N ASP A 124 -6.84 -6.12 6.95
CA ASP A 124 -7.92 -5.12 7.00
C ASP A 124 -8.39 -4.88 8.45
N GLU A 125 -8.53 -5.95 9.25
CA GLU A 125 -8.87 -5.87 10.68
C GLU A 125 -7.76 -5.18 11.50
N ILE A 126 -6.50 -5.49 11.24
CA ILE A 126 -5.36 -4.86 11.93
C ILE A 126 -5.32 -3.36 11.61
N ILE A 127 -5.49 -2.99 10.35
CA ILE A 127 -5.44 -1.59 9.92
C ILE A 127 -6.70 -0.84 10.39
N GLY A 128 -7.90 -1.47 10.30
CA GLY A 128 -9.16 -0.87 10.70
C GLY A 128 -9.58 0.31 9.85
N MET A 129 -9.15 0.36 8.59
CA MET A 129 -9.41 1.44 7.65
C MET A 129 -9.51 0.89 6.24
N SER A 130 -10.54 1.26 5.49
CA SER A 130 -10.68 0.88 4.08
C SER A 130 -9.66 1.59 3.18
N HIS A 131 -9.43 1.03 1.99
CA HIS A 131 -8.58 1.67 0.98
C HIS A 131 -9.12 3.04 0.53
N THR A 132 -10.44 3.20 0.49
CA THR A 132 -11.10 4.47 0.18
C THR A 132 -10.77 5.51 1.25
N MET A 133 -10.93 5.16 2.51
CA MET A 133 -10.61 6.03 3.64
C MET A 133 -9.11 6.39 3.67
N PHE A 134 -8.23 5.42 3.44
CA PHE A 134 -6.79 5.65 3.34
C PHE A 134 -6.44 6.68 2.25
N LYS A 135 -7.05 6.60 1.08
CA LYS A 135 -6.84 7.55 -0.04
C LYS A 135 -7.31 8.97 0.27
N HIS A 136 -8.33 9.12 1.09
CA HIS A 136 -8.91 10.44 1.39
C HIS A 136 -8.32 11.09 2.65
N ILE A 137 -7.77 10.30 3.57
CA ILE A 137 -7.28 10.81 4.86
C ILE A 137 -5.75 10.74 4.94
N CYS A 138 -5.16 9.61 4.58
CA CYS A 138 -3.73 9.36 4.80
C CYS A 138 -2.87 9.68 3.59
N ALA A 139 -3.35 9.41 2.38
CA ALA A 139 -2.55 9.47 1.16
C ALA A 139 -3.22 10.33 0.09
N LEU A 140 -3.39 11.61 0.39
CA LEU A 140 -3.99 12.57 -0.51
C LEU A 140 -3.18 12.68 -1.81
N ASN A 141 -3.85 12.55 -2.94
CA ASN A 141 -3.26 12.68 -4.25
C ASN A 141 -4.26 13.27 -5.26
N THR A 142 -3.74 13.78 -6.36
CA THR A 142 -4.54 14.43 -7.43
C THR A 142 -5.42 13.47 -8.23
N TYR A 143 -5.24 12.16 -8.09
CA TYR A 143 -6.01 11.12 -8.80
C TYR A 143 -7.16 10.58 -7.96
N THR A 144 -7.23 10.92 -6.67
CA THR A 144 -8.35 10.54 -5.81
C THR A 144 -9.51 11.48 -6.09
N GLU A 145 -10.69 10.92 -6.39
CA GLU A 145 -11.91 11.69 -6.57
C GLU A 145 -12.20 12.47 -5.28
N PRO A 146 -12.38 13.80 -5.35
CA PRO A 146 -12.71 14.58 -4.17
C PRO A 146 -13.99 14.09 -3.51
N PHE A 147 -14.06 14.11 -2.18
CA PHE A 147 -15.24 13.63 -1.42
C PHE A 147 -16.56 14.23 -1.95
N LEU A 148 -16.59 15.52 -2.24
CA LEU A 148 -17.80 16.19 -2.74
C LEU A 148 -18.20 15.80 -4.17
N ALA A 149 -17.30 15.18 -4.94
CA ALA A 149 -17.59 14.69 -6.28
C ALA A 149 -18.03 13.22 -6.29
N MET A 150 -17.88 12.50 -5.16
CA MET A 150 -18.31 11.12 -5.02
C MET A 150 -19.82 11.00 -5.12
N LYS A 151 -20.32 9.83 -5.52
CA LYS A 151 -21.75 9.52 -5.50
C LYS A 151 -22.27 9.55 -4.07
N ALA A 152 -23.54 9.93 -3.90
CA ALA A 152 -24.16 10.09 -2.57
C ALA A 152 -24.05 8.83 -1.69
N ASN A 153 -24.19 7.64 -2.27
CA ASN A 153 -24.02 6.39 -1.52
C ASN A 153 -22.58 6.20 -1.04
N ASP A 154 -21.60 6.47 -1.91
CA ASP A 154 -20.18 6.33 -1.56
C ASP A 154 -19.77 7.36 -0.50
N GLN A 155 -20.34 8.59 -0.54
CA GLN A 155 -20.16 9.61 0.49
C GLN A 155 -20.73 9.15 1.84
N ARG A 156 -21.92 8.54 1.81
CA ARG A 156 -22.57 8.02 3.01
C ARG A 156 -21.72 6.90 3.64
N ASP A 157 -21.33 5.90 2.85
CA ASP A 157 -20.51 4.79 3.31
C ASP A 157 -19.18 5.29 3.91
N PHE A 158 -18.56 6.29 3.28
CA PHE A 158 -17.34 6.92 3.78
C PHE A 158 -17.55 7.60 5.14
N ILE A 159 -18.67 8.36 5.31
CA ILE A 159 -18.99 9.02 6.58
C ILE A 159 -19.32 7.99 7.66
N GLU A 160 -20.07 6.94 7.34
CA GLU A 160 -20.40 5.86 8.27
C GLU A 160 -19.15 5.16 8.76
N GLU A 161 -18.18 4.87 7.87
CA GLU A 161 -16.88 4.32 8.24
C GLU A 161 -16.08 5.29 9.12
N LEU A 162 -16.01 6.57 8.74
CA LEU A 162 -15.28 7.61 9.49
C LEU A 162 -15.82 7.78 10.92
N LEU A 163 -17.13 7.67 11.11
CA LEU A 163 -17.79 7.76 12.40
C LEU A 163 -17.79 6.43 13.18
N GLY A 164 -17.29 5.35 12.59
CA GLY A 164 -17.29 4.01 13.20
C GLY A 164 -18.68 3.40 13.36
N ILE A 165 -19.70 3.90 12.65
CA ILE A 165 -21.07 3.45 12.78
C ILE A 165 -21.27 2.06 12.15
N THR A 166 -20.48 1.71 11.16
CA THR A 166 -20.50 0.40 10.48
C THR A 166 -20.19 -0.77 11.42
N GLN A 167 -19.63 -0.51 12.60
CA GLN A 167 -19.36 -1.54 13.62
C GLN A 167 -20.57 -1.78 14.56
N LEU A 168 -21.65 -1.03 14.39
CA LEU A 168 -22.83 -1.09 15.26
C LEU A 168 -24.04 -1.80 14.61
N SER A 169 -23.92 -2.26 13.36
CA SER A 169 -24.99 -2.97 12.65
C SER A 169 -24.73 -4.47 12.45
#